data_69fd46cbf724417d8a825d5c374544c4
#
_entry.id   69fd46cbf724417d8a825d5c374544c4
#
_cell.length_a   1.000
_cell.length_b   1.000
_cell.length_c   1.000
_cell.angle_alpha   90.00
_cell.angle_beta   90.00
_cell.angle_gamma   90.00
#
_symmetry.space_group_name_H-M   'P 1'
#
loop_
_entity.id
_entity.type
_entity.pdbx_description
1 polymer ?
#
loop_
_entity_poly.entity_id
_entity_poly.type
_entity_poly.pdbx_seq_one_letter_code
_entity_poly.pdbx_strand_id
1 'polypeptide(L)'
;MLKNSILAAFGLCVVLLLGCATQASNSAVGLKIEGLVIENQTGMWVSAAQLLVPVTGAFVSCGNISPQTSCATTFPETDYSGNPVQITWSQAGQIHSTGEFVIQPPGDIDVKKPAIVRVIITAPGSAGAAIVQQ
;
A
#
# COMPACT_ATOMS: atom_id res chain seq x y z
N MET A 1 -50.88 -51.88 -28.28
CA MET A 1 -49.59 -51.65 -28.89
C MET A 1 -49.16 -50.23 -28.73
N LEU A 2 -48.42 -50.07 -27.73
CA LEU A 2 -47.98 -48.74 -27.29
C LEU A 2 -46.56 -48.57 -27.65
N LYS A 3 -46.28 -47.61 -28.49
CA LYS A 3 -44.89 -47.16 -28.68
C LYS A 3 -44.70 -45.88 -27.97
N ASN A 4 -44.11 -46.03 -26.84
CA ASN A 4 -43.63 -44.87 -26.12
C ASN A 4 -42.28 -44.43 -26.69
N SER A 5 -42.32 -43.36 -27.39
CA SER A 5 -41.11 -42.65 -27.74
C SER A 5 -40.82 -41.69 -26.63
N ILE A 6 -39.88 -42.07 -25.79
CA ILE A 6 -39.34 -41.14 -24.80
C ILE A 6 -38.28 -40.35 -25.47
N LEU A 7 -38.58 -39.16 -25.78
CA LEU A 7 -37.60 -38.15 -26.16
C LEU A 7 -36.97 -37.63 -24.86
N ALA A 8 -35.82 -38.14 -24.58
CA ALA A 8 -34.98 -37.54 -23.58
C ALA A 8 -34.43 -36.25 -24.11
N ALA A 9 -34.99 -35.17 -23.61
CA ALA A 9 -34.40 -33.86 -23.82
C ALA A 9 -33.11 -33.76 -23.01
N PHE A 10 -32.00 -33.92 -23.66
CA PHE A 10 -30.73 -33.58 -23.08
C PHE A 10 -30.64 -32.06 -23.00
N GLY A 11 -30.99 -31.56 -21.85
CA GLY A 11 -30.64 -30.20 -21.48
C GLY A 11 -29.15 -30.10 -21.28
N LEU A 12 -28.45 -29.65 -22.27
CA LEU A 12 -27.04 -29.31 -22.16
C LEU A 12 -26.94 -28.04 -21.36
N CYS A 13 -26.79 -28.16 -20.06
CA CYS A 13 -26.37 -27.07 -19.20
C CYS A 13 -24.91 -26.78 -19.51
N VAL A 14 -24.66 -25.92 -20.45
CA VAL A 14 -23.38 -25.29 -20.60
C VAL A 14 -23.23 -24.32 -19.47
N VAL A 15 -22.66 -24.77 -18.37
CA VAL A 15 -22.18 -23.89 -17.33
C VAL A 15 -20.96 -23.20 -17.88
N LEU A 16 -21.16 -22.05 -18.44
CA LEU A 16 -20.09 -21.13 -18.71
C LEU A 16 -19.56 -20.63 -17.38
N LEU A 17 -18.57 -21.32 -16.87
CA LEU A 17 -17.74 -20.79 -15.80
C LEU A 17 -16.94 -19.64 -16.41
N LEU A 18 -17.53 -18.49 -16.42
CA LEU A 18 -16.81 -17.26 -16.59
C LEU A 18 -16.02 -17.09 -15.31
N GLY A 19 -14.84 -17.72 -15.26
CA GLY A 19 -13.86 -17.37 -14.29
C GLY A 19 -13.49 -15.91 -14.51
N CYS A 20 -14.01 -15.03 -13.70
CA CYS A 20 -13.43 -13.71 -13.58
C CYS A 20 -12.03 -13.88 -13.05
N ALA A 21 -11.06 -13.96 -13.95
CA ALA A 21 -9.69 -13.76 -13.57
C ALA A 21 -9.62 -12.32 -13.07
N THR A 22 -9.59 -12.15 -11.76
CA THR A 22 -9.25 -10.89 -11.16
C THR A 22 -7.81 -10.62 -11.58
N GLN A 23 -7.66 -9.77 -12.55
CA GLN A 23 -6.37 -9.24 -12.92
C GLN A 23 -5.90 -8.43 -11.73
N ALA A 24 -5.00 -9.00 -10.93
CA ALA A 24 -4.20 -8.19 -10.06
C ALA A 24 -3.54 -7.13 -10.95
N SER A 25 -3.83 -5.89 -10.68
CA SER A 25 -3.28 -4.78 -11.42
C SER A 25 -1.76 -4.84 -11.32
N ASN A 26 -1.08 -5.21 -12.39
CA ASN A 26 0.38 -5.19 -12.49
C ASN A 26 0.91 -3.80 -12.78
N SER A 27 0.11 -2.75 -12.57
CA SER A 27 0.49 -1.36 -12.86
C SER A 27 1.71 -0.89 -12.07
N ALA A 28 2.03 -1.54 -10.95
CA ALA A 28 3.19 -1.22 -10.12
C ALA A 28 4.45 -2.03 -10.46
N VAL A 29 4.40 -2.97 -11.39
CA VAL A 29 5.56 -3.77 -11.79
C VAL A 29 6.62 -2.86 -12.41
N GLY A 30 7.84 -2.92 -11.85
CA GLY A 30 8.96 -2.08 -12.28
C GLY A 30 9.01 -0.69 -11.64
N LEU A 31 8.04 -0.35 -10.80
CA LEU A 31 8.08 0.92 -10.06
C LEU A 31 9.26 0.93 -9.08
N LYS A 32 10.01 2.02 -9.09
CA LYS A 32 11.11 2.26 -8.15
C LYS A 32 10.71 3.30 -7.13
N ILE A 33 11.04 3.02 -5.89
CA ILE A 33 10.88 3.97 -4.77
C ILE A 33 12.26 4.49 -4.38
N GLU A 34 12.41 5.80 -4.29
CA GLU A 34 13.70 6.45 -4.02
C GLU A 34 13.70 7.34 -2.79
N GLY A 35 12.59 7.45 -2.10
CA GLY A 35 12.54 8.33 -0.95
C GLY A 35 11.29 8.16 -0.12
N LEU A 36 11.35 8.78 1.06
CA LEU A 36 10.28 8.83 2.03
C LEU A 36 10.14 10.28 2.52
N VAL A 37 8.91 10.76 2.57
CA VAL A 37 8.57 12.01 3.26
C VAL A 37 7.56 11.68 4.36
N ILE A 38 7.82 12.15 5.57
CA ILE A 38 6.85 12.06 6.67
C ILE A 38 6.47 13.48 7.06
N GLU A 39 5.19 13.79 6.96
CA GLU A 39 4.62 15.06 7.37
C GLU A 39 3.97 14.93 8.73
N ASN A 40 4.34 15.80 9.64
CA ASN A 40 3.65 15.98 10.91
C ASN A 40 2.63 17.13 10.79
N GLN A 41 1.38 16.78 10.55
CA GLN A 41 0.28 17.75 10.47
C GLN A 41 -0.36 18.01 11.82
N THR A 42 0.24 17.58 12.90
CA THR A 42 -0.26 17.81 14.25
C THR A 42 0.37 19.06 14.88
N GLY A 43 -0.20 19.52 15.99
CA GLY A 43 0.37 20.60 16.80
C GLY A 43 1.43 20.16 17.79
N MET A 44 1.88 18.90 17.74
CA MET A 44 2.80 18.30 18.70
C MET A 44 4.01 17.72 17.99
N TRP A 45 5.15 17.69 18.68
CA TRP A 45 6.35 17.00 18.18
C TRP A 45 6.07 15.51 17.96
N VAL A 46 6.60 14.99 16.88
CA VAL A 46 6.71 13.56 16.58
C VAL A 46 8.15 13.17 16.77
N SER A 47 8.36 12.07 17.45
CA SER A 47 9.71 11.52 17.70
C SER A 47 9.83 10.10 17.17
N ALA A 48 11.03 9.70 16.80
CA ALA A 48 11.35 8.36 16.34
C ALA A 48 10.40 7.85 15.22
N ALA A 49 10.03 8.75 14.31
CA ALA A 49 9.19 8.40 13.18
C ALA A 49 9.93 7.49 12.21
N GLN A 50 9.32 6.36 11.87
CA GLN A 50 9.89 5.41 10.92
C GLN A 50 8.83 4.64 10.16
N LEU A 51 9.20 4.20 8.97
CA LEU A 51 8.48 3.23 8.18
C LEU A 51 9.24 1.92 8.20
N LEU A 52 8.55 0.85 8.53
CA LEU A 52 9.10 -0.51 8.60
C LEU A 52 8.43 -1.38 7.56
N VAL A 53 9.20 -2.26 6.93
CA VAL A 53 8.70 -3.35 6.08
C VAL A 53 8.92 -4.67 6.82
N PRO A 54 7.94 -5.18 7.58
CA PRO A 54 8.15 -6.31 8.49
C PRO A 54 8.65 -7.58 7.81
N VAL A 55 8.21 -7.86 6.59
CA VAL A 55 8.60 -9.07 5.84
C VAL A 55 10.10 -9.12 5.59
N THR A 56 10.75 -8.00 5.36
CA THR A 56 12.18 -7.92 5.06
C THR A 56 13.01 -7.41 6.25
N GLY A 57 12.36 -6.80 7.23
CA GLY A 57 13.04 -6.09 8.32
C GLY A 57 13.63 -4.75 7.92
N ALA A 58 13.48 -4.33 6.67
CA ALA A 58 13.96 -3.03 6.21
C ALA A 58 13.16 -1.90 6.86
N PHE A 59 13.83 -0.80 7.16
CA PHE A 59 13.17 0.39 7.72
C PHE A 59 13.85 1.67 7.24
N VAL A 60 13.08 2.75 7.25
CA VAL A 60 13.57 4.11 6.99
C VAL A 60 13.11 4.99 8.13
N SER A 61 14.04 5.70 8.75
CA SER A 61 13.75 6.55 9.90
C SER A 61 13.88 8.02 9.53
N CYS A 62 12.96 8.81 10.03
CA CYS A 62 12.98 10.27 9.95
C CYS A 62 13.40 10.94 11.28
N GLY A 63 13.41 10.21 12.39
CA GLY A 63 13.71 10.80 13.70
C GLY A 63 12.62 11.75 14.19
N ASN A 64 13.02 12.96 14.59
CA ASN A 64 12.11 13.94 15.20
C ASN A 64 11.59 14.93 14.15
N ILE A 65 10.29 15.19 14.21
CA ILE A 65 9.61 16.12 13.28
C ILE A 65 8.80 17.11 14.11
N SER A 66 9.15 18.39 13.98
CA SER A 66 8.43 19.46 14.67
C SER A 66 6.99 19.63 14.13
N PRO A 67 6.11 20.28 14.90
CA PRO A 67 4.73 20.52 14.45
C PRO A 67 4.68 21.22 13.09
N GLN A 68 3.77 20.79 12.22
CA GLN A 68 3.51 21.40 10.92
C GLN A 68 4.73 21.42 9.99
N THR A 69 5.66 20.48 10.16
CA THR A 69 6.82 20.31 9.29
C THR A 69 6.91 18.89 8.78
N SER A 70 7.85 18.66 7.89
CA SER A 70 8.11 17.35 7.32
C SER A 70 9.58 16.98 7.38
N CYS A 71 9.83 15.70 7.30
CA CYS A 71 11.15 15.11 7.10
C CYS A 71 11.19 14.42 5.75
N ALA A 72 12.24 14.62 4.99
CA ALA A 72 12.47 13.94 3.73
C ALA A 72 13.77 13.14 3.79
N THR A 73 13.71 11.89 3.37
CA THR A 73 14.86 11.00 3.31
C THR A 73 14.92 10.36 1.93
N THR A 74 16.09 10.38 1.31
CA THR A 74 16.36 9.69 0.04
C THR A 74 17.19 8.44 0.29
N PHE A 75 17.00 7.46 -0.56
CA PHE A 75 17.75 6.20 -0.53
C PHE A 75 17.93 5.68 -1.96
N PRO A 76 18.84 4.71 -2.19
CA PRO A 76 18.97 4.09 -3.50
C PRO A 76 17.65 3.52 -3.97
N GLU A 77 17.36 3.69 -5.26
CA GLU A 77 16.13 3.17 -5.86
C GLU A 77 15.91 1.70 -5.48
N THR A 78 14.73 1.41 -4.97
CA THR A 78 14.32 0.08 -4.52
C THR A 78 13.06 -0.34 -5.25
N ASP A 79 13.00 -1.57 -5.72
CA ASP A 79 11.81 -2.09 -6.37
C ASP A 79 10.62 -2.09 -5.39
N TYR A 80 9.51 -1.54 -5.85
CA TYR A 80 8.25 -1.64 -5.12
C TYR A 80 7.71 -3.05 -5.27
N SER A 81 7.58 -3.77 -4.16
CA SER A 81 7.15 -5.18 -4.13
C SER A 81 5.75 -5.37 -3.57
N GLY A 82 5.09 -4.31 -3.14
CA GLY A 82 3.74 -4.39 -2.57
C GLY A 82 3.69 -5.02 -1.18
N ASN A 83 4.82 -5.15 -0.50
CA ASN A 83 4.84 -5.68 0.85
C ASN A 83 4.10 -4.76 1.83
N PRO A 84 3.43 -5.33 2.85
CA PRO A 84 2.89 -4.54 3.94
C PRO A 84 3.96 -3.69 4.61
N VAL A 85 3.58 -2.50 5.02
CA VAL A 85 4.40 -1.56 5.78
C VAL A 85 3.73 -1.23 7.10
N GLN A 86 4.51 -0.73 8.03
CA GLN A 86 4.04 -0.27 9.33
C GLN A 86 4.73 1.05 9.66
N ILE A 87 3.97 2.03 10.11
CA ILE A 87 4.49 3.32 10.53
C ILE A 87 4.41 3.38 12.04
N THR A 88 5.53 3.73 12.68
CA THR A 88 5.61 3.89 14.13
C THR A 88 6.22 5.24 14.46
N TRP A 89 5.76 5.84 15.54
CA TRP A 89 6.29 7.09 16.06
C TRP A 89 5.93 7.24 17.53
N SER A 90 6.62 8.13 18.21
CA SER A 90 6.29 8.54 19.57
C SER A 90 5.71 9.95 19.56
N GLN A 91 4.66 10.16 20.32
CA GLN A 91 4.02 11.46 20.45
C GLN A 91 3.35 11.57 21.83
N ALA A 92 3.54 12.69 22.51
CA ALA A 92 2.99 12.91 23.84
C ALA A 92 3.37 11.78 24.84
N GLY A 93 4.58 11.25 24.74
CA GLY A 93 5.06 10.20 25.64
C GLY A 93 4.52 8.80 25.36
N GLN A 94 3.82 8.60 24.24
CA GLN A 94 3.25 7.32 23.84
C GLN A 94 3.81 6.87 22.49
N ILE A 95 3.98 5.55 22.33
CA ILE A 95 4.34 4.94 21.06
C ILE A 95 3.06 4.62 20.30
N HIS A 96 2.99 5.10 19.06
CA HIS A 96 1.88 4.85 18.15
C HIS A 96 2.34 3.96 16.99
N SER A 97 1.41 3.18 16.47
CA SER A 97 1.61 2.32 15.32
C SER A 97 0.34 2.30 14.47
N THR A 98 0.52 2.30 13.16
CA THR A 98 -0.59 2.08 12.23
C THR A 98 -1.02 0.61 12.17
N GLY A 99 -0.18 -0.32 12.69
CA GLY A 99 -0.26 -1.70 12.27
C GLY A 99 0.18 -1.87 10.81
N GLU A 100 0.15 -3.07 10.32
CA GLU A 100 0.56 -3.39 8.95
C GLU A 100 -0.55 -3.02 7.95
N PHE A 101 -0.17 -2.41 6.85
CA PHE A 101 -1.05 -2.14 5.72
C PHE A 101 -0.27 -2.07 4.42
N VAL A 102 -0.95 -2.26 3.29
CA VAL A 102 -0.35 -2.16 1.96
C VAL A 102 -0.65 -0.79 1.38
N ILE A 103 0.40 -0.12 0.86
CA ILE A 103 0.24 1.14 0.16
C ILE A 103 -0.10 0.83 -1.30
N GLN A 104 -1.30 1.23 -1.75
CA GLN A 104 -1.73 1.03 -3.12
C GLN A 104 -1.19 2.15 -4.01
N PRO A 105 -0.42 1.85 -5.06
CA PRO A 105 -0.05 2.87 -6.03
C PRO A 105 -1.28 3.43 -6.73
N PRO A 106 -1.28 4.73 -7.11
CA PRO A 106 -2.32 5.28 -7.97
C PRO A 106 -2.44 4.51 -9.28
N GLY A 107 -3.66 4.42 -9.83
CA GLY A 107 -3.89 3.70 -11.08
C GLY A 107 -3.20 4.30 -12.31
N ASP A 108 -2.85 5.57 -12.25
CA ASP A 108 -2.18 6.33 -13.30
C ASP A 108 -0.67 6.48 -13.08
N ILE A 109 -0.10 5.69 -12.18
CA ILE A 109 1.32 5.77 -11.89
C ILE A 109 2.17 5.40 -13.11
N ASP A 110 3.23 6.18 -13.36
CA ASP A 110 4.18 5.90 -14.42
C ASP A 110 5.36 5.10 -13.87
N VAL A 111 5.42 3.81 -14.20
CA VAL A 111 6.47 2.90 -13.72
C VAL A 111 7.87 3.24 -14.24
N LYS A 112 7.97 4.12 -15.26
CA LYS A 112 9.25 4.59 -15.80
C LYS A 112 9.85 5.72 -14.98
N LYS A 113 9.09 6.32 -14.07
CA LYS A 113 9.52 7.38 -13.19
C LYS A 113 9.62 6.87 -11.77
N PRO A 114 10.65 7.28 -11.02
CA PRO A 114 10.73 6.95 -9.61
C PRO A 114 9.61 7.63 -8.83
N ALA A 115 9.27 7.03 -7.71
CA ALA A 115 8.26 7.54 -6.78
C ALA A 115 8.83 7.66 -5.38
N ILE A 116 8.11 8.35 -4.53
CA ILE A 116 8.39 8.42 -3.10
C ILE A 116 7.18 7.94 -2.32
N VAL A 117 7.41 7.48 -1.11
CA VAL A 117 6.35 7.23 -0.14
C VAL A 117 6.14 8.50 0.67
N ARG A 118 4.91 8.97 0.71
CA ARG A 118 4.50 10.10 1.53
C ARG A 118 3.62 9.63 2.66
N VAL A 119 4.07 9.85 3.88
CA VAL A 119 3.36 9.53 5.10
C VAL A 119 2.84 10.82 5.71
N ILE A 120 1.60 10.82 6.15
CA ILE A 120 0.98 11.97 6.81
C ILE A 120 0.47 11.53 8.18
N ILE A 121 0.99 12.16 9.23
CA ILE A 121 0.52 11.98 10.61
C ILE A 121 -0.46 13.11 10.89
N THR A 122 -1.73 12.78 11.07
CA THR A 122 -2.82 13.76 11.21
C THR A 122 -3.26 13.98 12.65
N ALA A 123 -3.01 13.01 13.52
CA ALA A 123 -3.33 13.06 14.95
C ALA A 123 -2.48 12.04 15.69
N PRO A 124 -2.36 12.11 17.02
CA PRO A 124 -1.81 11.02 17.79
C PRO A 124 -2.56 9.72 17.50
N GLY A 125 -1.83 8.71 17.04
CA GLY A 125 -2.41 7.40 16.68
C GLY A 125 -3.03 7.32 15.28
N SER A 126 -2.97 8.37 14.45
CA SER A 126 -3.52 8.36 13.11
C SER A 126 -2.50 8.80 12.06
N ALA A 127 -2.20 7.93 11.13
CA ALA A 127 -1.35 8.21 9.99
C ALA A 127 -1.80 7.43 8.76
N GLY A 128 -1.48 7.96 7.60
CA GLY A 128 -1.69 7.30 6.32
C GLY A 128 -0.47 7.45 5.44
N ALA A 129 -0.46 6.70 4.34
CA ALA A 129 0.63 6.76 3.37
C ALA A 129 0.11 6.65 1.95
N ALA A 130 0.83 7.26 1.03
CA ALA A 130 0.57 7.18 -0.40
C ALA A 130 1.89 7.10 -1.17
N ILE A 131 1.83 6.53 -2.36
CA ILE A 131 2.93 6.58 -3.32
C ILE A 131 2.66 7.74 -4.25
N VAL A 132 3.63 8.65 -4.35
CA VAL A 132 3.51 9.86 -5.16
C VAL A 132 4.74 10.02 -6.07
N GLN A 133 4.52 10.67 -7.20
CA GLN A 133 5.58 11.02 -8.17
C GLN A 133 5.68 12.54 -8.25
N GLN A 134 6.88 13.04 -8.45
CA GLN A 134 7.15 14.47 -8.63
C GLN A 134 7.23 14.83 -10.10
#